data_71cf1629134545dcea43bd85eeed45a4
#
_entry.id   71cf1629134545dcea43bd85eeed45a4
#
_cell.length_a   1.000
_cell.length_b   1.000
_cell.length_c   1.000
_cell.angle_alpha   90.00
_cell.angle_beta   90.00
_cell.angle_gamma   90.00
#
_symmetry.space_group_name_H-M   'P 1'
#
loop_
_entity.id
_entity.type
_entity.pdbx_description
1 polymer ?
#
loop_
_entity_poly.entity_id
_entity_poly.type
_entity_poly.pdbx_seq_one_letter_code
_entity_poly.pdbx_strand_id
1 'polypeptide(L)'
;RAQAQAKAHREAAARLEAERHLFSRSVGPVTSLRNPNLARLRHRLPPPLPVQHWLDEERVLLESISDDFDVSTLLDTDDQLSFRRPGIGVEVTRRLRSGHWSIQRQLDLHGLRVDEAREALGQFIRHAHKTGLRCVRVVHGKGLGSPGKSPVLKSRVQRWLVQKNEVLAFVQARPMDGGAGALVVLLKPVNQRNT
;
A
#
# COMPACT_ATOMS: atom_id res chain seq x y z
N ARG A 1 0.47 -45.36 -67.80
CA ARG A 1 -0.20 -45.38 -66.49
C ARG A 1 -0.07 -44.01 -65.78
N ALA A 2 1.10 -43.35 -65.78
CA ALA A 2 1.30 -42.03 -65.13
C ALA A 2 0.40 -40.90 -65.71
N GLN A 3 0.14 -40.86 -67.04
CA GLN A 3 -0.72 -39.85 -67.63
C GLN A 3 -2.18 -40.00 -67.23
N ALA A 4 -2.66 -41.24 -67.06
CA ALA A 4 -4.02 -41.51 -66.61
C ALA A 4 -4.25 -41.10 -65.14
N GLN A 5 -3.25 -41.32 -64.29
CA GLN A 5 -3.29 -40.88 -62.90
C GLN A 5 -3.24 -39.33 -62.78
N ALA A 6 -2.43 -38.66 -63.59
CA ALA A 6 -2.37 -37.20 -63.61
C ALA A 6 -3.69 -36.56 -64.10
N LYS A 7 -4.37 -37.21 -65.07
CA LYS A 7 -5.70 -36.77 -65.57
C LYS A 7 -6.75 -36.96 -64.48
N ALA A 8 -6.81 -38.11 -63.83
CA ALA A 8 -7.75 -38.36 -62.73
C ALA A 8 -7.55 -37.39 -61.54
N HIS A 9 -6.31 -37.04 -61.21
CA HIS A 9 -6.00 -36.08 -60.17
C HIS A 9 -6.49 -34.64 -60.52
N ARG A 10 -6.32 -34.22 -61.77
CA ARG A 10 -6.82 -32.92 -62.25
C ARG A 10 -8.34 -32.87 -62.26
N GLU A 11 -9.00 -33.93 -62.68
CA GLU A 11 -10.48 -34.01 -62.69
C GLU A 11 -11.05 -34.00 -61.27
N ALA A 12 -10.40 -34.69 -60.32
CA ALA A 12 -10.79 -34.68 -58.90
C ALA A 12 -10.60 -33.29 -58.30
N ALA A 13 -9.50 -32.60 -58.56
CA ALA A 13 -9.23 -31.25 -58.09
C ALA A 13 -10.26 -30.25 -58.65
N ALA A 14 -10.59 -30.36 -59.95
CA ALA A 14 -11.58 -29.50 -60.59
C ALA A 14 -13.00 -29.72 -60.04
N ARG A 15 -13.36 -30.95 -59.67
CA ARG A 15 -14.63 -31.23 -59.00
C ARG A 15 -14.71 -30.62 -57.64
N LEU A 16 -13.66 -30.73 -56.83
CA LEU A 16 -13.56 -30.13 -55.50
C LEU A 16 -13.65 -28.59 -55.54
N GLU A 17 -13.01 -27.95 -56.49
CA GLU A 17 -13.14 -26.53 -56.73
C GLU A 17 -14.55 -26.12 -57.18
N ALA A 18 -15.13 -26.91 -58.08
CA ALA A 18 -16.51 -26.66 -58.50
C ALA A 18 -17.50 -26.77 -57.33
N GLU A 19 -17.33 -27.74 -56.44
CA GLU A 19 -18.16 -27.91 -55.25
C GLU A 19 -17.97 -26.75 -54.25
N ARG A 20 -16.77 -26.30 -54.04
CA ARG A 20 -16.48 -25.15 -53.18
C ARG A 20 -17.15 -23.86 -53.67
N HIS A 21 -17.29 -23.70 -54.96
CA HIS A 21 -17.89 -22.52 -55.58
C HIS A 21 -19.35 -22.67 -55.94
N LEU A 22 -19.95 -23.84 -55.67
CA LEU A 22 -21.38 -24.09 -56.00
C LEU A 22 -22.29 -23.04 -55.40
N PHE A 23 -22.07 -22.70 -54.11
CA PHE A 23 -22.87 -21.68 -53.42
C PHE A 23 -22.70 -20.30 -54.06
N SER A 24 -21.49 -19.86 -54.31
CA SER A 24 -21.19 -18.56 -54.93
C SER A 24 -21.73 -18.44 -56.37
N ARG A 25 -21.77 -19.57 -57.13
CA ARG A 25 -22.33 -19.62 -58.47
C ARG A 25 -23.85 -19.62 -58.50
N SER A 26 -24.47 -20.24 -57.49
CA SER A 26 -25.94 -20.32 -57.43
C SER A 26 -26.58 -19.05 -56.88
N VAL A 27 -25.90 -18.36 -55.97
CA VAL A 27 -26.44 -17.17 -55.30
C VAL A 27 -26.01 -15.86 -55.99
N GLY A 28 -24.95 -15.91 -56.83
CA GLY A 28 -24.42 -14.71 -57.50
C GLY A 28 -23.64 -13.80 -56.51
N PRO A 29 -23.31 -12.57 -56.89
CA PRO A 29 -22.59 -11.64 -56.07
C PRO A 29 -23.44 -11.25 -54.87
N VAL A 30 -23.01 -11.66 -53.66
CA VAL A 30 -23.68 -11.32 -52.41
C VAL A 30 -23.04 -10.08 -51.76
N THR A 31 -23.88 -9.11 -51.43
CA THR A 31 -23.44 -7.95 -50.65
C THR A 31 -23.68 -8.26 -49.18
N SER A 32 -22.62 -8.11 -48.35
CA SER A 32 -22.73 -8.28 -46.91
C SER A 32 -23.75 -7.29 -46.35
N LEU A 33 -24.75 -7.78 -45.66
CA LEU A 33 -25.73 -6.95 -44.98
C LEU A 33 -25.02 -6.18 -43.84
N ARG A 34 -25.12 -4.86 -43.90
CA ARG A 34 -24.67 -3.99 -42.82
C ARG A 34 -25.58 -4.29 -41.64
N ASN A 35 -25.00 -4.86 -40.56
CA ASN A 35 -25.76 -5.11 -39.34
C ASN A 35 -26.01 -3.78 -38.61
N PRO A 36 -27.23 -3.20 -38.66
CA PRO A 36 -27.53 -1.91 -38.04
C PRO A 36 -27.50 -1.96 -36.49
N ASN A 37 -27.55 -3.16 -35.93
CA ASN A 37 -27.61 -3.37 -34.47
C ASN A 37 -26.25 -3.59 -33.81
N LEU A 38 -25.16 -3.48 -34.56
CA LEU A 38 -23.82 -3.43 -33.94
C LEU A 38 -23.61 -2.04 -33.33
N ALA A 39 -24.05 -1.90 -32.09
CA ALA A 39 -23.65 -0.77 -31.27
C ALA A 39 -22.11 -0.77 -31.13
N ARG A 40 -21.46 0.15 -31.84
CA ARG A 40 -20.03 0.41 -31.62
C ARG A 40 -19.90 1.12 -30.26
N LEU A 41 -19.89 0.35 -29.18
CA LEU A 41 -19.51 0.82 -27.90
C LEU A 41 -18.07 1.31 -28.02
N ARG A 42 -17.88 2.62 -28.16
CA ARG A 42 -16.58 3.23 -27.97
C ARG A 42 -16.26 3.07 -26.49
N HIS A 43 -15.53 2.02 -26.13
CA HIS A 43 -14.87 1.94 -24.85
C HIS A 43 -13.99 3.18 -24.74
N ARG A 44 -14.44 4.18 -23.96
CA ARG A 44 -13.51 5.18 -23.46
C ARG A 44 -12.56 4.41 -22.55
N LEU A 45 -11.36 4.18 -23.02
CA LEU A 45 -10.29 3.68 -22.16
C LEU A 45 -10.22 4.62 -20.96
N PRO A 46 -10.25 4.10 -19.73
CA PRO A 46 -10.04 4.93 -18.57
C PRO A 46 -8.70 5.66 -18.72
N PRO A 47 -8.57 6.89 -18.23
CA PRO A 47 -7.32 7.61 -18.30
C PRO A 47 -6.21 6.74 -17.66
N PRO A 48 -4.99 6.73 -18.22
CA PRO A 48 -3.89 5.96 -17.67
C PRO A 48 -3.60 6.48 -16.25
N LEU A 49 -3.92 5.69 -15.25
CA LEU A 49 -3.57 5.98 -13.87
C LEU A 49 -2.11 5.59 -13.66
N PRO A 50 -1.26 6.46 -13.12
CA PRO A 50 0.16 6.17 -12.89
C PRO A 50 0.33 5.26 -11.64
N VAL A 51 -0.28 4.07 -11.68
CA VAL A 51 -0.29 3.12 -10.55
C VAL A 51 1.13 2.74 -10.14
N GLN A 52 2.03 2.56 -11.13
CA GLN A 52 3.42 2.22 -10.88
C GLN A 52 4.15 3.35 -10.14
N HIS A 53 3.92 4.59 -10.54
CA HIS A 53 4.50 5.76 -9.87
C HIS A 53 4.04 5.86 -8.41
N TRP A 54 2.76 5.60 -8.13
CA TRP A 54 2.27 5.59 -6.74
C TRP A 54 2.86 4.46 -5.91
N LEU A 55 3.04 3.28 -6.50
CA LEU A 55 3.69 2.16 -5.82
C LEU A 55 5.18 2.44 -5.57
N ASP A 56 5.86 3.09 -6.52
CA ASP A 56 7.26 3.47 -6.36
C ASP A 56 7.43 4.58 -5.32
N GLU A 57 6.58 5.61 -5.32
CA GLU A 57 6.56 6.62 -4.26
C GLU A 57 6.31 6.01 -2.87
N GLU A 58 5.38 5.06 -2.78
CA GLU A 58 5.12 4.36 -1.53
C GLU A 58 6.34 3.54 -1.06
N ARG A 59 7.03 2.89 -1.99
CA ARG A 59 8.24 2.11 -1.74
C ARG A 59 9.40 2.99 -1.28
N VAL A 60 9.66 4.09 -1.98
CA VAL A 60 10.69 5.06 -1.62
C VAL A 60 10.45 5.63 -0.21
N LEU A 61 9.20 5.91 0.16
CA LEU A 61 8.84 6.37 1.50
C LEU A 61 9.04 5.30 2.57
N LEU A 62 8.92 4.02 2.24
CA LEU A 62 9.22 2.91 3.15
C LEU A 62 10.73 2.74 3.32
N GLU A 63 11.48 2.79 2.23
CA GLU A 63 12.95 2.65 2.20
C GLU A 63 13.65 3.86 2.86
N SER A 64 13.01 5.03 2.92
CA SER A 64 13.57 6.24 3.55
C SER A 64 13.64 6.17 5.08
N ILE A 65 13.04 5.15 5.71
CA ILE A 65 13.14 4.96 7.17
C ILE A 65 14.44 4.21 7.45
N SER A 66 15.48 4.94 7.87
CA SER A 66 16.77 4.37 8.24
C SER A 66 16.78 3.85 9.67
N ASP A 67 17.44 2.72 9.89
CA ASP A 67 17.77 2.23 11.24
C ASP A 67 18.98 2.96 11.83
N ASP A 68 19.78 3.63 10.99
CA ASP A 68 21.02 4.31 11.38
C ASP A 68 20.78 5.75 11.86
N PHE A 69 19.55 6.23 11.81
CA PHE A 69 19.23 7.58 12.29
C PHE A 69 19.34 7.67 13.81
N ASP A 70 20.31 8.45 14.30
CA ASP A 70 20.49 8.68 15.73
C ASP A 70 19.46 9.69 16.26
N VAL A 71 18.54 9.20 17.08
CA VAL A 71 17.48 10.00 17.71
C VAL A 71 17.79 10.35 19.16
N SER A 72 18.93 9.95 19.68
CA SER A 72 19.28 10.13 21.11
C SER A 72 19.25 11.59 21.55
N THR A 73 19.62 12.50 20.65
CA THR A 73 19.59 13.96 20.89
C THR A 73 18.20 14.59 20.76
N LEU A 74 17.26 13.90 20.13
CA LEU A 74 15.90 14.39 19.87
C LEU A 74 14.87 13.87 20.88
N LEU A 75 15.22 12.82 21.60
CA LEU A 75 14.40 12.28 22.68
C LEU A 75 14.73 12.99 23.97
N ASP A 76 13.73 13.62 24.58
CA ASP A 76 13.88 14.06 25.96
C ASP A 76 14.09 12.80 26.83
N THR A 77 15.33 12.63 27.31
CA THR A 77 15.78 11.50 28.15
C THR A 77 15.32 11.64 29.60
N ASP A 78 14.11 12.11 29.79
CA ASP A 78 13.45 12.00 31.08
C ASP A 78 13.08 10.52 31.34
N ASP A 79 12.97 10.09 32.59
CA ASP A 79 12.48 8.75 33.01
C ASP A 79 11.16 8.33 32.31
N GLN A 80 10.55 9.28 31.60
CA GLN A 80 9.32 9.16 30.85
C GLN A 80 9.54 9.54 29.39
N LEU A 81 10.21 8.70 28.64
CA LEU A 81 10.48 8.85 27.21
C LEU A 81 9.42 9.66 26.45
N SER A 82 9.81 10.81 25.91
CA SER A 82 8.96 11.64 25.07
C SER A 82 9.70 12.21 23.86
N PHE A 83 8.96 12.43 22.81
CA PHE A 83 9.41 13.12 21.60
C PHE A 83 8.38 14.18 21.22
N ARG A 84 8.85 15.32 20.75
CA ARG A 84 8.02 16.36 20.11
C ARG A 84 8.79 17.01 18.97
N ARG A 85 8.10 17.33 17.91
CA ARG A 85 8.71 18.07 16.80
C ARG A 85 9.05 19.50 17.23
N PRO A 86 10.09 20.11 16.62
CA PRO A 86 10.33 21.53 16.75
C PRO A 86 9.06 22.34 16.47
N GLY A 87 8.77 23.33 17.32
CA GLY A 87 7.53 24.13 17.26
C GLY A 87 6.34 23.56 18.02
N ILE A 88 6.42 22.34 18.55
CA ILE A 88 5.40 21.77 19.43
C ILE A 88 5.77 22.06 20.89
N GLY A 89 4.86 22.70 21.61
CA GLY A 89 5.05 23.06 23.02
C GLY A 89 5.09 21.84 23.94
N VAL A 90 5.81 21.94 25.07
CA VAL A 90 5.89 20.89 26.11
C VAL A 90 4.52 20.51 26.66
N GLU A 91 3.59 21.46 26.66
CA GLU A 91 2.22 21.21 27.11
C GLU A 91 1.50 20.11 26.32
N VAL A 92 1.85 19.93 25.03
CA VAL A 92 1.28 18.86 24.20
C VAL A 92 1.70 17.48 24.73
N THR A 93 2.96 17.28 25.06
CA THR A 93 3.43 16.01 25.63
C THR A 93 2.85 15.76 27.02
N ARG A 94 2.70 16.81 27.85
CA ARG A 94 2.02 16.71 29.14
C ARG A 94 0.58 16.25 29.00
N ARG A 95 -0.20 16.90 28.11
CA ARG A 95 -1.59 16.51 27.82
C ARG A 95 -1.70 15.12 27.20
N LEU A 96 -0.72 14.73 26.38
CA LEU A 96 -0.70 13.39 25.81
C LEU A 96 -0.50 12.32 26.89
N ARG A 97 0.41 12.57 27.85
CA ARG A 97 0.63 11.70 29.02
C ARG A 97 -0.60 11.61 29.92
N SER A 98 -1.29 12.73 30.16
CA SER A 98 -2.50 12.74 31.00
C SER A 98 -3.69 12.05 30.32
N GLY A 99 -3.60 11.70 29.03
CA GLY A 99 -4.68 11.06 28.29
C GLY A 99 -5.75 12.04 27.81
N HIS A 100 -5.40 13.30 27.61
CA HIS A 100 -6.31 14.31 27.08
C HIS A 100 -6.93 13.93 25.73
N TRP A 101 -6.17 13.20 24.88
CA TRP A 101 -6.66 12.63 23.64
C TRP A 101 -7.02 11.15 23.82
N SER A 102 -8.24 10.79 23.47
CA SER A 102 -8.64 9.38 23.44
C SER A 102 -7.87 8.61 22.38
N ILE A 103 -7.42 7.41 22.71
CA ILE A 103 -6.76 6.50 21.76
C ILE A 103 -7.82 5.97 20.80
N GLN A 104 -7.71 6.37 19.53
CA GLN A 104 -8.69 6.06 18.50
C GLN A 104 -8.41 4.72 17.80
N ARG A 105 -7.14 4.31 17.75
CA ARG A 105 -6.71 3.04 17.14
C ARG A 105 -5.42 2.55 17.76
N GLN A 106 -5.18 1.25 17.65
CA GLN A 106 -3.92 0.66 18.13
C GLN A 106 -3.29 -0.25 17.08
N LEU A 107 -1.96 -0.34 17.14
CA LEU A 107 -1.13 -1.29 16.42
C LEU A 107 -0.35 -2.11 17.42
N ASP A 108 -0.34 -3.42 17.23
CA ASP A 108 0.48 -4.33 18.03
C ASP A 108 1.59 -4.91 17.17
N LEU A 109 2.83 -4.67 17.60
CA LEU A 109 4.07 -5.11 16.94
C LEU A 109 4.80 -6.19 17.74
N HIS A 110 4.28 -6.59 18.92
CA HIS A 110 4.98 -7.56 19.74
C HIS A 110 5.12 -8.90 19.01
N GLY A 111 6.29 -9.52 19.12
CA GLY A 111 6.55 -10.79 18.46
C GLY A 111 6.85 -10.72 16.95
N LEU A 112 6.69 -9.57 16.30
CA LEU A 112 7.05 -9.40 14.91
C LEU A 112 8.58 -9.28 14.73
N ARG A 113 9.05 -9.68 13.55
CA ARG A 113 10.42 -9.41 13.11
C ARG A 113 10.58 -7.92 12.80
N VAL A 114 11.83 -7.46 12.82
CA VAL A 114 12.16 -6.03 12.65
C VAL A 114 11.58 -5.46 11.35
N ASP A 115 11.75 -6.16 10.24
CA ASP A 115 11.29 -5.67 8.93
C ASP A 115 9.76 -5.67 8.82
N GLU A 116 9.11 -6.72 9.33
CA GLU A 116 7.65 -6.81 9.42
C GLU A 116 7.06 -5.69 10.29
N ALA A 117 7.70 -5.43 11.45
CA ALA A 117 7.28 -4.37 12.35
C ALA A 117 7.45 -2.97 11.73
N ARG A 118 8.55 -2.76 10.97
CA ARG A 118 8.81 -1.50 10.24
C ARG A 118 7.72 -1.23 9.21
N GLU A 119 7.41 -2.23 8.39
CA GLU A 119 6.40 -2.14 7.37
C GLU A 119 5.01 -1.90 7.97
N ALA A 120 4.61 -2.71 8.94
CA ALA A 120 3.33 -2.59 9.64
C ALA A 120 3.15 -1.21 10.27
N LEU A 121 4.19 -0.67 10.92
CA LEU A 121 4.17 0.68 11.49
C LEU A 121 4.01 1.74 10.42
N GLY A 122 4.76 1.62 9.32
CA GLY A 122 4.67 2.56 8.20
C GLY A 122 3.29 2.62 7.60
N GLN A 123 2.70 1.49 7.29
CA GLN A 123 1.34 1.37 6.76
C GLN A 123 0.30 1.92 7.75
N PHE A 124 0.44 1.56 9.03
CA PHE A 124 -0.49 2.00 10.07
C PHE A 124 -0.52 3.52 10.24
N ILE A 125 0.64 4.19 10.35
CA ILE A 125 0.73 5.64 10.52
C ILE A 125 0.15 6.38 9.32
N ARG A 126 0.49 5.95 8.08
CA ARG A 126 -0.08 6.54 6.86
C ARG A 126 -1.59 6.39 6.81
N HIS A 127 -2.10 5.18 7.10
CA HIS A 127 -3.53 4.94 7.09
C HIS A 127 -4.25 5.76 8.18
N ALA A 128 -3.72 5.77 9.40
CA ALA A 128 -4.27 6.55 10.51
C ALA A 128 -4.32 8.05 10.17
N HIS A 129 -3.27 8.59 9.58
CA HIS A 129 -3.24 9.98 9.15
C HIS A 129 -4.25 10.23 8.01
N LYS A 130 -4.28 9.40 6.95
CA LYS A 130 -5.25 9.55 5.85
C LYS A 130 -6.72 9.50 6.33
N THR A 131 -7.01 8.72 7.36
CA THR A 131 -8.36 8.61 7.94
C THR A 131 -8.66 9.69 9.00
N GLY A 132 -7.78 10.64 9.20
CA GLY A 132 -7.99 11.77 10.12
C GLY A 132 -7.84 11.43 11.60
N LEU A 133 -7.28 10.26 11.93
CA LEU A 133 -7.02 9.90 13.33
C LEU A 133 -5.94 10.80 13.92
N ARG A 134 -6.13 11.21 15.19
CA ARG A 134 -5.24 12.14 15.87
C ARG A 134 -4.38 11.48 16.93
N CYS A 135 -4.90 10.50 17.62
CA CYS A 135 -4.20 9.83 18.70
C CYS A 135 -4.29 8.31 18.53
N VAL A 136 -3.13 7.66 18.45
CA VAL A 136 -3.02 6.23 18.26
C VAL A 136 -2.04 5.61 19.26
N ARG A 137 -2.19 4.31 19.54
CA ARG A 137 -1.29 3.55 20.39
C ARG A 137 -0.49 2.56 19.57
N VAL A 138 0.81 2.47 19.84
CA VAL A 138 1.72 1.50 19.23
C VAL A 138 2.34 0.65 20.34
N VAL A 139 2.06 -0.64 20.33
CA VAL A 139 2.58 -1.63 21.29
C VAL A 139 3.78 -2.32 20.64
N HIS A 140 4.96 -2.15 21.23
CA HIS A 140 6.21 -2.78 20.76
C HIS A 140 6.70 -3.90 21.68
N GLY A 141 6.00 -4.08 22.80
CA GLY A 141 6.36 -5.07 23.81
C GLY A 141 7.47 -4.65 24.75
N LYS A 142 7.59 -5.36 25.86
CA LYS A 142 8.61 -5.11 26.90
C LYS A 142 9.92 -5.88 26.66
N GLY A 143 10.02 -6.69 25.58
CA GLY A 143 11.21 -7.47 25.24
C GLY A 143 11.41 -8.72 26.10
N LEU A 144 10.42 -9.15 26.88
CA LEU A 144 10.55 -10.31 27.77
C LEU A 144 10.73 -11.64 27.02
N GLY A 145 10.27 -11.72 25.77
CA GLY A 145 10.42 -12.90 24.90
C GLY A 145 11.63 -12.87 23.95
N SER A 146 12.43 -11.79 23.98
CA SER A 146 13.60 -11.67 23.09
C SER A 146 14.83 -12.40 23.69
N PRO A 147 15.74 -12.97 22.85
CA PRO A 147 17.03 -13.45 23.30
C PRO A 147 17.76 -12.36 24.08
N GLY A 148 18.20 -12.64 25.30
CA GLY A 148 18.83 -11.64 26.17
C GLY A 148 17.86 -10.68 26.87
N LYS A 149 16.55 -10.90 26.80
CA LYS A 149 15.49 -10.05 27.42
C LYS A 149 15.62 -8.55 27.09
N SER A 150 16.15 -8.24 25.89
CA SER A 150 16.34 -6.87 25.40
C SER A 150 15.16 -6.47 24.51
N PRO A 151 14.53 -5.31 24.73
CA PRO A 151 13.40 -4.82 23.93
C PRO A 151 13.87 -4.24 22.59
N VAL A 152 14.27 -5.12 21.65
CA VAL A 152 14.81 -4.75 20.33
C VAL A 152 13.91 -3.77 19.57
N LEU A 153 12.60 -3.99 19.60
CA LEU A 153 11.65 -3.12 18.89
C LEU A 153 11.45 -1.75 19.53
N LYS A 154 11.69 -1.60 20.84
CA LYS A 154 11.46 -0.33 21.57
C LYS A 154 12.23 0.83 20.93
N SER A 155 13.54 0.72 20.85
CA SER A 155 14.42 1.76 20.28
C SER A 155 14.18 1.98 18.78
N ARG A 156 13.91 0.91 18.02
CA ARG A 156 13.65 0.99 16.59
C ARG A 156 12.33 1.69 16.29
N VAL A 157 11.25 1.34 16.98
CA VAL A 157 9.94 2.00 16.82
C VAL A 157 10.04 3.49 17.11
N GLN A 158 10.79 3.90 18.13
CA GLN A 158 11.02 5.31 18.42
C GLN A 158 11.73 6.03 17.28
N ARG A 159 12.82 5.45 16.75
CA ARG A 159 13.55 5.99 15.60
C ARG A 159 12.65 6.13 14.37
N TRP A 160 11.85 5.10 14.06
CA TRP A 160 10.95 5.13 12.93
C TRP A 160 9.84 6.17 13.08
N LEU A 161 9.29 6.35 14.27
CA LEU A 161 8.27 7.37 14.53
C LEU A 161 8.82 8.79 14.39
N VAL A 162 10.05 9.07 14.84
CA VAL A 162 10.69 10.38 14.67
C VAL A 162 10.83 10.75 13.18
N GLN A 163 11.14 9.77 12.34
CA GLN A 163 11.30 9.96 10.90
C GLN A 163 9.99 10.19 10.15
N LYS A 164 8.84 9.79 10.73
CA LYS A 164 7.52 9.97 10.11
C LYS A 164 7.02 11.41 10.21
N ASN A 165 6.84 12.07 9.06
CA ASN A 165 6.35 13.45 8.99
C ASN A 165 4.96 13.66 9.58
N GLU A 166 4.14 12.63 9.61
CA GLU A 166 2.79 12.64 10.16
C GLU A 166 2.77 12.70 11.69
N VAL A 167 3.87 12.31 12.34
CA VAL A 167 3.98 12.28 13.80
C VAL A 167 4.36 13.66 14.33
N LEU A 168 3.57 14.21 15.25
CA LEU A 168 3.85 15.46 15.97
C LEU A 168 4.61 15.23 17.26
N ALA A 169 4.15 14.27 18.04
CA ALA A 169 4.71 13.93 19.34
C ALA A 169 4.37 12.49 19.70
N PHE A 170 5.17 11.87 20.55
CA PHE A 170 4.79 10.63 21.21
C PHE A 170 5.34 10.61 22.65
N VAL A 171 4.70 9.81 23.49
CA VAL A 171 5.11 9.58 24.88
C VAL A 171 4.98 8.10 25.22
N GLN A 172 5.69 7.66 26.26
CA GLN A 172 5.44 6.33 26.81
C GLN A 172 3.99 6.25 27.33
N ALA A 173 3.33 5.13 27.05
CA ALA A 173 1.97 4.91 27.51
C ALA A 173 1.88 4.83 29.04
N ARG A 174 0.71 5.16 29.58
CA ARG A 174 0.42 4.96 31.00
C ARG A 174 0.45 3.48 31.36
N PRO A 175 0.67 3.12 32.65
CA PRO A 175 0.68 1.71 33.07
C PRO A 175 -0.55 0.93 32.62
N MET A 176 -1.75 1.54 32.68
CA MET A 176 -3.02 0.96 32.23
C MET A 176 -3.12 0.81 30.70
N ASP A 177 -2.34 1.56 29.95
CA ASP A 177 -2.33 1.56 28.47
C ASP A 177 -1.15 0.77 27.89
N GLY A 178 -0.42 -0.01 28.69
CA GLY A 178 0.72 -0.84 28.28
C GLY A 178 2.07 -0.43 28.84
N GLY A 179 2.19 0.74 29.48
CA GLY A 179 3.38 1.22 30.18
C GLY A 179 4.61 1.27 29.27
N ALA A 180 5.74 0.75 29.78
CA ALA A 180 7.02 0.74 29.06
C ALA A 180 7.03 -0.11 27.78
N GLY A 181 5.97 -0.87 27.51
CA GLY A 181 5.82 -1.70 26.28
C GLY A 181 5.04 -1.02 25.16
N ALA A 182 4.56 0.21 25.38
CA ALA A 182 3.74 0.91 24.40
C ALA A 182 4.03 2.41 24.35
N LEU A 183 3.72 3.03 23.20
CA LEU A 183 3.79 4.47 22.96
C LEU A 183 2.41 5.00 22.58
N VAL A 184 2.06 6.19 23.07
CA VAL A 184 0.92 6.98 22.61
C VAL A 184 1.45 8.04 21.67
N VAL A 185 0.92 8.05 20.44
CA VAL A 185 1.41 8.86 19.32
C VAL A 185 0.35 9.86 18.91
N LEU A 186 0.72 11.13 18.82
CA LEU A 186 -0.11 12.21 18.32
C LEU A 186 0.25 12.50 16.87
N LEU A 187 -0.73 12.43 15.97
CA LEU A 187 -0.58 12.69 14.55
C LEU A 187 -0.99 14.12 14.18
N LYS A 188 -0.42 14.62 13.08
CA LYS A 188 -0.83 15.90 12.47
C LYS A 188 -2.31 15.85 12.08
N PRO A 189 -3.03 16.97 12.15
CA PRO A 189 -4.34 17.05 11.53
C PRO A 189 -4.19 16.87 10.02
N VAL A 190 -5.13 16.17 9.40
CA VAL A 190 -5.27 16.20 7.95
C VAL A 190 -5.71 17.61 7.58
N ASN A 191 -4.89 18.35 6.84
CA ASN A 191 -5.33 19.61 6.26
C ASN A 191 -6.44 19.28 5.23
N GLN A 192 -7.69 19.49 5.60
CA GLN A 192 -8.82 19.54 4.66
C GLN A 192 -8.68 20.83 3.83
N ARG A 193 -7.63 20.96 3.03
CA ARG A 193 -7.57 21.95 1.96
C ARG A 193 -7.61 21.19 0.64
N ASN A 194 -8.70 21.39 -0.02
CA ASN A 194 -9.12 21.07 -1.38
C ASN A 194 -10.11 19.89 -1.48
N THR A 195 -11.36 20.24 -1.26
CA THR A 195 -12.44 19.85 -2.16
C THR A 195 -12.85 21.07 -2.92
#